data_9c39a10f7312cccd8a2e6d1f5f0251ff
#
_entry.id   9c39a10f7312cccd8a2e6d1f5f0251ff
#
_cell.length_a   1.000
_cell.length_b   1.000
_cell.length_c   1.000
_cell.angle_alpha   90.00
_cell.angle_beta   90.00
_cell.angle_gamma   90.00
#
_symmetry.space_group_name_H-M   'P 1'
#
loop_
_entity.id
_entity.type
_entity.pdbx_description
1 polymer ?
#
loop_
_entity_poly.entity_id
_entity_poly.type
_entity_poly.pdbx_seq_one_letter_code
_entity_poly.pdbx_strand_id
1 'polypeptide(L)'
;TQDIAYCYNQDNVDAIYGAAPPAVGFKYLQSPIVYTGDPADTVKLPYGNLVGYRAIGLSLFTSFENGSNECLGDPDQAVNAYNFMKYGEGCGHPLVNWTTGGPSKYKYNGNVCSTPPTGWYDSLPQDKRFLQVSGPFVMNSQDTQIIVVGAFIERGSSNYQSVCALLESGDRVQKFYNSNFAATPLPPTPQVSV
;
A
#
# COMPACT_ATOMS: atom_id res chain seq x y z
N THR A 1 -0.57 -10.36 -2.14
CA THR A 1 -0.69 -8.94 -1.70
C THR A 1 -0.15 -8.04 -2.80
N GLN A 2 -0.81 -6.93 -3.09
CA GLN A 2 -0.34 -5.99 -4.11
C GLN A 2 0.71 -5.00 -3.55
N ASP A 3 1.13 -5.15 -2.29
CA ASP A 3 2.08 -4.27 -1.59
C ASP A 3 1.71 -2.77 -1.66
N ILE A 4 0.40 -2.49 -1.62
CA ILE A 4 -0.18 -1.16 -1.75
C ILE A 4 -0.98 -0.80 -0.49
N ALA A 5 -0.79 0.42 -0.01
CA ALA A 5 -1.69 1.09 0.92
C ALA A 5 -2.42 2.21 0.20
N TYR A 6 -3.64 2.48 0.59
CA TYR A 6 -4.44 3.50 -0.05
C TYR A 6 -5.35 4.23 0.94
N CYS A 7 -5.77 5.41 0.51
CA CYS A 7 -6.75 6.22 1.21
C CYS A 7 -7.80 6.72 0.22
N TYR A 8 -9.03 6.85 0.68
CA TYR A 8 -10.18 7.27 -0.12
C TYR A 8 -11.20 8.00 0.76
N ASN A 9 -12.07 8.78 0.14
CA ASN A 9 -13.16 9.44 0.85
C ASN A 9 -14.27 8.43 1.17
N GLN A 10 -14.80 8.50 2.39
CA GLN A 10 -15.93 7.66 2.78
C GLN A 10 -17.18 8.00 1.95
N ASP A 11 -17.45 9.28 1.75
CA ASP A 11 -18.59 9.76 0.98
C ASP A 11 -18.30 9.80 -0.51
N ASN A 12 -19.35 9.56 -1.31
CA ASN A 12 -19.24 9.64 -2.76
C ASN A 12 -19.30 11.07 -3.32
N VAL A 13 -19.36 12.07 -2.44
CA VAL A 13 -19.32 13.49 -2.79
C VAL A 13 -18.36 14.21 -1.85
N ASP A 14 -17.43 14.92 -2.41
CA ASP A 14 -16.43 15.71 -1.71
C ASP A 14 -16.59 17.20 -2.05
N ALA A 15 -16.32 18.09 -1.10
CA ALA A 15 -16.48 19.52 -1.27
C ALA A 15 -15.56 20.13 -2.36
N ILE A 16 -14.39 19.51 -2.59
CA ILE A 16 -13.39 19.98 -3.56
C ILE A 16 -13.49 19.19 -4.86
N TYR A 17 -13.57 17.85 -4.78
CA TYR A 17 -13.54 16.95 -5.93
C TYR A 17 -14.92 16.71 -6.54
N GLY A 18 -16.01 17.07 -5.86
CA GLY A 18 -17.38 16.78 -6.28
C GLY A 18 -17.73 15.31 -6.17
N ALA A 19 -18.57 14.81 -7.09
CA ALA A 19 -18.97 13.40 -7.11
C ALA A 19 -17.80 12.48 -7.47
N ALA A 20 -17.81 11.28 -6.91
CA ALA A 20 -16.78 10.26 -7.13
C ALA A 20 -15.36 10.77 -6.86
N PRO A 21 -15.01 11.12 -5.61
CA PRO A 21 -13.69 11.62 -5.28
C PRO A 21 -12.60 10.56 -5.58
N PRO A 22 -11.38 10.99 -5.93
CA PRO A 22 -10.28 10.07 -6.23
C PRO A 22 -9.80 9.31 -5.01
N ALA A 23 -9.11 8.20 -5.23
CA ALA A 23 -8.31 7.49 -4.25
C ALA A 23 -6.83 7.70 -4.53
N VAL A 24 -6.01 7.76 -3.46
CA VAL A 24 -4.55 7.84 -3.53
C VAL A 24 -3.94 6.56 -2.99
N GLY A 25 -2.91 6.06 -3.65
CA GLY A 25 -2.19 4.85 -3.25
C GLY A 25 -0.69 5.06 -3.17
N PHE A 26 -0.08 4.28 -2.27
CA PHE A 26 1.36 4.19 -2.09
C PHE A 26 1.74 2.71 -2.20
N LYS A 27 2.58 2.38 -3.18
CA LYS A 27 2.97 1.00 -3.46
C LYS A 27 4.47 0.84 -3.30
N TYR A 28 4.90 -0.23 -2.62
CA TYR A 28 6.29 -0.66 -2.72
C TYR A 28 6.55 -1.20 -4.12
N LEU A 29 7.27 -0.43 -4.93
CA LEU A 29 7.78 -0.86 -6.23
C LEU A 29 9.04 -1.72 -6.04
N GLN A 30 9.81 -1.37 -5.01
CA GLN A 30 10.89 -2.17 -4.46
C GLN A 30 10.83 -2.07 -2.93
N SER A 31 10.72 -3.20 -2.27
CA SER A 31 10.84 -3.32 -0.82
C SER A 31 12.26 -3.76 -0.43
N PRO A 32 12.62 -3.74 0.85
CA PRO A 32 13.82 -4.42 1.33
C PRO A 32 13.87 -5.86 0.82
N ILE A 33 15.08 -6.34 0.53
CA ILE A 33 15.32 -7.70 0.04
C ILE A 33 16.15 -8.47 1.06
N VAL A 34 15.92 -9.77 1.14
CA VAL A 34 16.68 -10.68 2.01
C VAL A 34 17.28 -11.80 1.18
N TYR A 35 18.53 -12.15 1.49
CA TYR A 35 19.17 -13.30 0.91
C TYR A 35 18.58 -14.59 1.48
N THR A 36 18.12 -15.50 0.63
CA THR A 36 17.55 -16.79 1.01
C THR A 36 18.47 -17.95 0.63
N GLY A 37 19.35 -17.74 -0.33
CA GLY A 37 20.21 -18.78 -0.92
C GLY A 37 19.44 -19.77 -1.81
N ASP A 38 18.11 -19.64 -1.93
CA ASP A 38 17.30 -20.50 -2.79
C ASP A 38 17.32 -19.96 -4.24
N PRO A 39 17.83 -20.73 -5.22
CA PRO A 39 17.83 -20.27 -6.62
C PRO A 39 16.44 -20.08 -7.22
N ALA A 40 15.39 -20.61 -6.60
CA ALA A 40 14.01 -20.35 -7.01
C ALA A 40 13.54 -18.94 -6.63
N ASP A 41 14.12 -18.35 -5.58
CA ASP A 41 13.84 -16.98 -5.19
C ASP A 41 14.57 -16.00 -6.13
N THR A 42 13.82 -15.13 -6.77
CA THR A 42 14.37 -14.10 -7.67
C THR A 42 13.66 -12.79 -7.53
N VAL A 43 14.41 -11.73 -7.25
CA VAL A 43 13.91 -10.35 -7.25
C VAL A 43 14.20 -9.70 -8.60
N LYS A 44 13.15 -9.14 -9.21
CA LYS A 44 13.25 -8.35 -10.45
C LYS A 44 13.50 -6.89 -10.09
N LEU A 45 14.58 -6.35 -10.59
CA LEU A 45 14.97 -4.95 -10.41
C LEU A 45 15.11 -4.29 -11.79
N PRO A 46 14.98 -2.95 -11.90
CA PRO A 46 15.15 -2.24 -13.17
C PRO A 46 16.50 -2.46 -13.84
N TYR A 47 17.53 -2.73 -13.04
CA TYR A 47 18.90 -2.94 -13.50
C TYR A 47 19.31 -4.41 -13.58
N GLY A 48 18.38 -5.36 -13.40
CA GLY A 48 18.63 -6.80 -13.52
C GLY A 48 17.94 -7.64 -12.46
N ASN A 49 18.08 -8.95 -12.56
CA ASN A 49 17.51 -9.90 -11.61
C ASN A 49 18.57 -10.33 -10.58
N LEU A 50 18.14 -10.44 -9.32
CA LEU A 50 18.94 -11.02 -8.24
C LEU A 50 18.38 -12.39 -7.87
N VAL A 51 19.12 -13.45 -8.18
CA VAL A 51 18.80 -14.83 -7.82
C VAL A 51 19.26 -15.12 -6.40
N GLY A 52 18.50 -15.91 -5.66
CA GLY A 52 18.77 -16.21 -4.25
C GLY A 52 18.30 -15.13 -3.28
N TYR A 53 17.47 -14.19 -3.75
CA TYR A 53 16.92 -13.12 -2.93
C TYR A 53 15.40 -13.07 -3.06
N ARG A 54 14.75 -12.66 -1.98
CA ARG A 54 13.31 -12.44 -1.90
C ARG A 54 13.00 -11.03 -1.43
N ALA A 55 12.07 -10.35 -2.09
CA ALA A 55 11.49 -9.11 -1.63
C ALA A 55 10.58 -9.36 -0.42
N ILE A 56 10.66 -8.51 0.61
CA ILE A 56 9.85 -8.65 1.82
C ILE A 56 8.40 -8.22 1.56
N GLY A 57 8.21 -7.17 0.75
CA GLY A 57 6.91 -6.60 0.47
C GLY A 57 6.27 -5.91 1.67
N LEU A 58 4.97 -5.71 1.62
CA LEU A 58 4.17 -5.16 2.72
C LEU A 58 3.94 -6.25 3.77
N SER A 59 4.55 -6.13 4.93
CA SER A 59 4.44 -7.10 6.02
C SER A 59 3.38 -6.75 7.06
N LEU A 60 3.04 -5.46 7.18
CA LEU A 60 1.98 -4.95 8.03
C LEU A 60 1.42 -3.65 7.47
N PHE A 61 0.11 -3.46 7.58
CA PHE A 61 -0.57 -2.20 7.32
C PHE A 61 -1.47 -1.84 8.49
N THR A 62 -1.36 -0.61 8.98
CA THR A 62 -2.22 -0.09 10.03
C THR A 62 -2.51 1.39 9.82
N SER A 63 -3.48 1.90 10.54
CA SER A 63 -3.77 3.34 10.61
C SER A 63 -3.93 3.75 12.07
N PHE A 64 -3.63 5.01 12.34
CA PHE A 64 -3.89 5.68 13.60
C PHE A 64 -4.68 6.96 13.36
N GLU A 65 -5.30 7.48 14.41
CA GLU A 65 -6.34 8.51 14.34
C GLU A 65 -5.99 9.67 15.25
N ASN A 66 -6.08 10.88 14.75
CA ASN A 66 -5.88 12.06 15.57
C ASN A 66 -6.94 12.10 16.70
N GLY A 67 -6.48 12.35 17.94
CA GLY A 67 -7.34 12.46 19.10
C GLY A 67 -7.86 11.15 19.71
N SER A 68 -7.46 9.98 19.20
CA SER A 68 -7.74 8.69 19.80
C SER A 68 -6.83 8.39 21.01
N ASN A 69 -7.10 7.26 21.70
CA ASN A 69 -6.27 6.79 22.80
C ASN A 69 -4.89 6.30 22.31
N GLU A 70 -3.97 6.00 23.22
CA GLU A 70 -2.61 5.57 22.91
C GLU A 70 -2.51 4.32 22.02
N CYS A 71 -3.53 3.45 22.02
CA CYS A 71 -3.55 2.25 21.20
C CYS A 71 -3.83 2.55 19.73
N LEU A 72 -4.65 3.56 19.44
CA LEU A 72 -5.15 3.90 18.12
C LEU A 72 -4.77 5.31 17.67
N GLY A 73 -4.27 6.14 18.58
CA GLY A 73 -3.91 7.52 18.34
C GLY A 73 -2.55 7.73 17.72
N ASP A 74 -2.23 8.95 17.38
CA ASP A 74 -0.91 9.35 16.90
C ASP A 74 0.18 8.92 17.90
N PRO A 75 1.25 8.25 17.44
CA PRO A 75 2.32 7.84 18.33
C PRO A 75 3.08 9.07 18.86
N ASP A 76 2.99 9.32 20.16
CA ASP A 76 3.67 10.42 20.86
C ASP A 76 5.02 10.00 21.45
N GLN A 77 5.31 8.69 21.52
CA GLN A 77 6.54 8.11 22.04
C GLN A 77 7.13 7.09 21.07
N ALA A 78 8.44 6.91 21.11
CA ALA A 78 9.15 5.94 20.27
C ALA A 78 8.64 4.51 20.47
N VAL A 79 8.23 4.14 21.70
CA VAL A 79 7.66 2.82 21.99
C VAL A 79 6.33 2.60 21.28
N ASN A 80 5.46 3.62 21.23
CA ASN A 80 4.18 3.52 20.49
C ASN A 80 4.42 3.37 18.99
N ALA A 81 5.35 4.16 18.43
CA ALA A 81 5.72 4.03 17.02
C ALA A 81 6.28 2.63 16.69
N TYR A 82 7.14 2.09 17.55
CA TYR A 82 7.66 0.73 17.40
C TYR A 82 6.55 -0.33 17.49
N ASN A 83 5.62 -0.15 18.44
CA ASN A 83 4.48 -1.05 18.62
C ASN A 83 3.58 -1.05 17.37
N PHE A 84 3.28 0.11 16.79
CA PHE A 84 2.54 0.19 15.53
C PHE A 84 3.23 -0.59 14.41
N MET A 85 4.55 -0.47 14.28
CA MET A 85 5.31 -1.21 13.26
C MET A 85 5.32 -2.72 13.50
N LYS A 86 5.28 -3.17 14.77
CA LYS A 86 5.42 -4.58 15.11
C LYS A 86 4.08 -5.30 15.26
N TYR A 87 3.10 -4.64 15.83
CA TYR A 87 1.83 -5.25 16.25
C TYR A 87 0.61 -4.68 15.52
N GLY A 88 0.72 -3.45 15.01
CA GLY A 88 -0.36 -2.71 14.37
C GLY A 88 -1.16 -1.79 15.29
N GLU A 89 -0.86 -1.80 16.60
CA GLU A 89 -1.46 -0.91 17.60
C GLU A 89 -0.38 -0.32 18.52
N GLY A 90 -0.54 0.95 18.92
CA GLY A 90 0.44 1.70 19.71
C GLY A 90 0.71 1.15 21.10
N CYS A 91 -0.26 0.50 21.71
CA CYS A 91 -0.12 -0.12 23.04
C CYS A 91 0.49 -1.54 23.02
N GLY A 92 0.93 -2.04 21.85
CA GLY A 92 1.63 -3.31 21.73
C GLY A 92 0.74 -4.55 21.69
N HIS A 93 -0.56 -4.37 21.52
CA HIS A 93 -1.47 -5.48 21.26
C HIS A 93 -1.47 -5.83 19.77
N PRO A 94 -1.60 -7.14 19.42
CA PRO A 94 -1.79 -7.53 18.04
C PRO A 94 -3.07 -6.93 17.45
N LEU A 95 -2.97 -6.45 16.22
CA LEU A 95 -4.13 -5.96 15.47
C LEU A 95 -5.16 -7.08 15.30
N VAL A 96 -6.42 -6.80 15.63
CA VAL A 96 -7.53 -7.75 15.53
C VAL A 96 -8.47 -7.31 14.41
N ASN A 97 -8.81 -8.23 13.53
CA ASN A 97 -9.85 -8.00 12.53
C ASN A 97 -11.23 -8.03 13.20
N TRP A 98 -11.92 -6.91 13.19
CA TRP A 98 -13.20 -6.75 13.89
C TRP A 98 -14.35 -7.57 13.31
N THR A 99 -14.25 -7.99 12.05
CA THR A 99 -15.29 -8.83 11.42
C THR A 99 -15.14 -10.32 11.72
N THR A 100 -13.91 -10.77 11.99
CA THR A 100 -13.62 -12.18 12.24
C THR A 100 -13.21 -12.49 13.68
N GLY A 101 -12.80 -11.46 14.44
CA GLY A 101 -12.24 -11.60 15.80
C GLY A 101 -10.84 -12.21 15.85
N GLY A 102 -10.23 -12.50 14.67
CA GLY A 102 -8.90 -13.09 14.59
C GLY A 102 -7.78 -12.06 14.42
N PRO A 103 -6.52 -12.47 14.69
CA PRO A 103 -5.37 -11.59 14.48
C PRO A 103 -5.21 -11.24 13.00
N SER A 104 -4.78 -10.03 12.71
CA SER A 104 -4.51 -9.56 11.36
C SER A 104 -3.19 -8.78 11.33
N LYS A 105 -2.53 -8.78 10.19
CA LYS A 105 -1.41 -7.88 9.88
C LYS A 105 -1.84 -6.70 9.01
N TYR A 106 -3.06 -6.73 8.52
CA TYR A 106 -3.57 -5.71 7.61
C TYR A 106 -4.90 -5.18 8.15
N LYS A 107 -4.89 -3.92 8.59
CA LYS A 107 -6.10 -3.19 8.95
C LYS A 107 -6.91 -2.96 7.69
N TYR A 108 -8.24 -3.08 7.77
CA TYR A 108 -9.14 -2.91 6.63
C TYR A 108 -8.85 -3.82 5.43
N ASN A 109 -8.62 -5.09 5.71
CA ASN A 109 -8.34 -6.11 4.69
C ASN A 109 -9.59 -6.64 3.96
N GLY A 110 -10.72 -5.95 4.05
CA GLY A 110 -11.94 -6.26 3.32
C GLY A 110 -11.85 -5.88 1.83
N ASN A 111 -12.91 -6.18 1.10
CA ASN A 111 -13.01 -5.91 -0.33
C ASN A 111 -14.01 -4.77 -0.58
N VAL A 112 -13.50 -3.57 -0.86
CA VAL A 112 -14.30 -2.40 -1.22
C VAL A 112 -14.78 -2.43 -2.68
N CYS A 113 -14.22 -3.33 -3.51
CA CYS A 113 -14.60 -3.47 -4.92
C CYS A 113 -15.79 -4.39 -5.15
N SER A 114 -16.25 -5.11 -4.13
CA SER A 114 -17.52 -5.82 -4.19
C SER A 114 -18.70 -4.87 -4.03
N THR A 115 -19.86 -5.24 -4.54
CA THR A 115 -21.09 -4.46 -4.43
C THR A 115 -22.17 -5.28 -3.73
N PRO A 116 -22.49 -4.98 -2.44
CA PRO A 116 -21.84 -3.98 -1.57
C PRO A 116 -20.41 -4.39 -1.14
N PRO A 117 -19.60 -3.46 -0.59
CA PRO A 117 -18.32 -3.79 0.04
C PRO A 117 -18.44 -4.86 1.11
N THR A 118 -17.45 -5.73 1.24
CA THR A 118 -17.49 -6.89 2.15
C THR A 118 -16.25 -6.97 3.03
N GLY A 119 -16.41 -7.62 4.18
CA GLY A 119 -15.34 -7.80 5.16
C GLY A 119 -15.01 -6.52 5.93
N TRP A 120 -13.81 -6.44 6.47
CA TRP A 120 -13.35 -5.30 7.25
C TRP A 120 -12.77 -4.22 6.33
N TYR A 121 -13.54 -3.19 6.05
CA TYR A 121 -13.12 -2.01 5.30
C TYR A 121 -13.32 -0.74 6.12
N ASP A 122 -12.63 0.34 5.75
CA ASP A 122 -12.77 1.63 6.42
C ASP A 122 -14.06 2.33 5.98
N SER A 123 -14.99 2.46 6.92
CA SER A 123 -16.31 3.08 6.69
C SER A 123 -16.57 4.29 7.57
N LEU A 124 -15.59 4.71 8.38
CA LEU A 124 -15.74 5.82 9.31
C LEU A 124 -14.85 6.98 8.90
N PRO A 125 -15.42 8.19 8.66
CA PRO A 125 -14.66 9.38 8.36
C PRO A 125 -13.96 9.86 9.64
N GLN A 126 -12.63 9.96 9.58
CA GLN A 126 -11.80 10.46 10.67
C GLN A 126 -10.51 11.05 10.10
N ASP A 127 -9.83 11.91 10.87
CA ASP A 127 -8.48 12.37 10.54
C ASP A 127 -7.51 11.22 10.81
N LYS A 128 -7.25 10.43 9.76
CA LYS A 128 -6.43 9.22 9.80
C LYS A 128 -5.11 9.41 9.08
N ARG A 129 -4.12 8.74 9.63
CA ARG A 129 -2.82 8.51 9.01
C ARG A 129 -2.61 7.02 8.91
N PHE A 130 -1.85 6.57 7.94
CA PHE A 130 -1.54 5.15 7.82
C PHE A 130 -0.04 4.88 7.82
N LEU A 131 0.30 3.67 8.20
CA LEU A 131 1.66 3.16 8.24
C LEU A 131 1.75 1.89 7.40
N GLN A 132 2.69 1.90 6.44
CA GLN A 132 3.13 0.73 5.71
C GLN A 132 4.44 0.23 6.32
N VAL A 133 4.51 -1.05 6.62
CA VAL A 133 5.69 -1.68 7.20
C VAL A 133 6.21 -2.76 6.27
N SER A 134 7.51 -2.75 6.04
CA SER A 134 8.23 -3.82 5.35
C SER A 134 9.34 -4.33 6.27
N GLY A 135 9.22 -5.56 6.70
CA GLY A 135 10.15 -6.18 7.65
C GLY A 135 9.48 -7.27 8.51
N PRO A 136 10.18 -7.78 9.54
CA PRO A 136 11.55 -7.42 9.95
C PRO A 136 12.62 -7.99 9.02
N PHE A 137 13.79 -7.37 9.01
CA PHE A 137 15.00 -7.87 8.36
C PHE A 137 16.25 -7.46 9.16
N VAL A 138 17.35 -8.17 8.95
CA VAL A 138 18.63 -7.89 9.60
C VAL A 138 19.46 -6.99 8.70
N MET A 139 20.05 -5.95 9.26
CA MET A 139 21.06 -5.12 8.62
C MET A 139 22.37 -5.24 9.41
N ASN A 140 23.44 -5.66 8.75
CA ASN A 140 24.78 -5.61 9.33
C ASN A 140 25.40 -4.23 9.11
N SER A 141 26.53 -3.98 9.76
CA SER A 141 27.28 -2.74 9.48
C SER A 141 27.65 -2.66 8.02
N GLN A 142 27.37 -1.49 7.39
CA GLN A 142 27.58 -1.18 5.97
C GLN A 142 26.57 -1.81 4.99
N ASP A 143 25.58 -2.59 5.46
CA ASP A 143 24.51 -3.05 4.59
C ASP A 143 23.64 -1.86 4.12
N THR A 144 23.18 -1.93 2.89
CA THR A 144 22.27 -0.94 2.30
C THR A 144 21.02 -1.64 1.79
N GLN A 145 19.87 -1.08 2.09
CA GLN A 145 18.59 -1.47 1.50
C GLN A 145 18.04 -0.31 0.67
N ILE A 146 17.52 -0.63 -0.50
CA ILE A 146 16.85 0.34 -1.38
C ILE A 146 15.36 0.09 -1.31
N ILE A 147 14.61 1.14 -0.98
CA ILE A 147 13.16 1.12 -0.97
C ILE A 147 12.68 2.14 -2.01
N VAL A 148 11.81 1.71 -2.90
CA VAL A 148 11.18 2.57 -3.89
C VAL A 148 9.68 2.51 -3.70
N VAL A 149 9.07 3.68 -3.48
CA VAL A 149 7.63 3.83 -3.31
C VAL A 149 7.07 4.64 -4.47
N GLY A 150 6.06 4.10 -5.13
CA GLY A 150 5.25 4.83 -6.10
C GLY A 150 4.02 5.42 -5.42
N ALA A 151 3.80 6.74 -5.59
CA ALA A 151 2.57 7.41 -5.21
C ALA A 151 1.76 7.69 -6.48
N PHE A 152 0.48 7.32 -6.50
CA PHE A 152 -0.39 7.51 -7.65
C PHE A 152 -1.84 7.69 -7.24
N ILE A 153 -2.64 8.28 -8.12
CA ILE A 153 -4.02 8.67 -7.89
C ILE A 153 -4.86 8.13 -9.04
N GLU A 154 -6.04 7.59 -8.69
CA GLU A 154 -7.03 7.16 -9.68
C GLU A 154 -8.42 7.64 -9.29
N ARG A 155 -9.29 7.76 -10.29
CA ARG A 155 -10.67 8.16 -10.12
C ARG A 155 -11.58 7.24 -10.92
N GLY A 156 -12.55 6.64 -10.24
CA GLY A 156 -13.60 5.80 -10.83
C GLY A 156 -14.94 6.48 -10.86
N SER A 157 -16.00 5.71 -11.04
CA SER A 157 -17.40 6.19 -11.07
C SER A 157 -18.01 6.43 -9.66
N SER A 158 -17.30 5.99 -8.61
CA SER A 158 -17.64 6.25 -7.21
C SER A 158 -16.37 6.26 -6.38
N ASN A 159 -16.46 6.67 -5.11
CA ASN A 159 -15.35 6.60 -4.16
C ASN A 159 -14.74 5.19 -4.07
N TYR A 160 -15.55 4.14 -3.98
CA TYR A 160 -15.07 2.75 -3.98
C TYR A 160 -14.51 2.32 -5.34
N GLN A 161 -15.13 2.73 -6.45
CA GLN A 161 -14.60 2.44 -7.78
C GLN A 161 -13.28 3.18 -8.06
N SER A 162 -13.03 4.30 -7.39
CA SER A 162 -11.72 4.97 -7.42
C SER A 162 -10.63 4.08 -6.79
N VAL A 163 -10.94 3.36 -5.70
CA VAL A 163 -10.02 2.36 -5.12
C VAL A 163 -9.80 1.19 -6.08
N CYS A 164 -10.84 0.70 -6.75
CA CYS A 164 -10.71 -0.41 -7.68
C CYS A 164 -9.81 -0.05 -8.87
N ALA A 165 -10.02 1.13 -9.45
CA ALA A 165 -9.16 1.66 -10.50
C ALA A 165 -7.70 1.83 -10.01
N LEU A 166 -7.52 2.26 -8.76
CA LEU A 166 -6.21 2.40 -8.13
C LEU A 166 -5.49 1.04 -8.00
N LEU A 167 -6.20 0.02 -7.53
CA LEU A 167 -5.64 -1.33 -7.39
C LEU A 167 -5.23 -1.92 -8.75
N GLU A 168 -6.03 -1.71 -9.79
CA GLU A 168 -5.68 -2.10 -11.17
C GLU A 168 -4.46 -1.33 -11.69
N SER A 169 -4.34 -0.05 -11.36
CA SER A 169 -3.19 0.77 -11.73
C SER A 169 -1.91 0.31 -11.04
N GLY A 170 -2.00 -0.26 -9.85
CA GLY A 170 -0.86 -0.77 -9.10
C GLY A 170 0.01 -1.76 -9.90
N ASP A 171 -0.62 -2.60 -10.73
CA ASP A 171 0.11 -3.53 -11.60
C ASP A 171 0.77 -2.82 -12.79
N ARG A 172 0.13 -1.79 -13.35
CA ARG A 172 0.71 -0.96 -14.42
C ARG A 172 1.94 -0.20 -13.94
N VAL A 173 1.85 0.41 -12.76
CA VAL A 173 2.97 1.13 -12.13
C VAL A 173 4.13 0.19 -11.83
N GLN A 174 3.87 -1.04 -11.36
CA GLN A 174 4.92 -2.03 -11.14
C GLN A 174 5.60 -2.45 -12.44
N LYS A 175 4.84 -2.69 -13.50
CA LYS A 175 5.41 -3.03 -14.82
C LYS A 175 6.26 -1.89 -15.38
N PHE A 176 5.83 -0.65 -15.20
CA PHE A 176 6.58 0.53 -15.61
C PHE A 176 7.91 0.64 -14.85
N TYR A 177 7.91 0.45 -13.54
CA TYR A 177 9.13 0.37 -12.74
C TYR A 177 10.06 -0.77 -13.21
N ASN A 178 9.53 -1.98 -13.38
CA ASN A 178 10.31 -3.14 -13.77
C ASN A 178 10.92 -3.02 -15.18
N SER A 179 10.35 -2.18 -16.04
CA SER A 179 10.89 -1.85 -17.38
C SER A 179 11.95 -0.75 -17.34
N ASN A 180 12.43 -0.35 -16.16
CA ASN A 180 13.29 0.81 -15.95
C ASN A 180 12.68 2.11 -16.51
N PHE A 181 11.39 2.31 -16.23
CA PHE A 181 10.62 3.47 -16.66
C PHE A 181 10.51 3.62 -18.19
N ALA A 182 10.68 2.54 -18.94
CA ALA A 182 10.52 2.55 -20.39
C ALA A 182 9.03 2.77 -20.72
N ALA A 183 8.70 3.97 -21.17
CA ALA A 183 7.36 4.27 -21.68
C ALA A 183 7.14 3.53 -22.99
N THR A 184 5.94 2.96 -23.18
CA THR A 184 5.54 2.49 -24.50
C THR A 184 5.56 3.69 -25.45
N PRO A 185 6.15 3.59 -26.66
CA PRO A 185 6.12 4.68 -27.62
C PRO A 185 4.69 5.16 -27.83
N LEU A 186 4.48 6.46 -27.86
CA LEU A 186 3.18 7.03 -28.23
C LEU A 186 2.75 6.47 -29.58
N PRO A 187 1.48 6.11 -29.79
CA PRO A 187 1.02 5.72 -31.10
C PRO A 187 1.35 6.84 -32.10
N PRO A 188 1.70 6.49 -33.36
CA PRO A 188 2.01 7.48 -34.37
C PRO A 188 0.84 8.45 -34.53
N THR A 189 1.14 9.71 -34.73
CA THR A 189 0.12 10.73 -34.99
C THR A 189 -0.78 10.27 -36.15
N PRO A 190 -2.12 10.27 -36.00
CA PRO A 190 -3.02 9.90 -37.06
C PRO A 190 -2.73 10.73 -38.33
N GLN A 191 -2.46 10.08 -39.43
CA GLN A 191 -2.34 10.76 -40.72
C GLN A 191 -3.75 10.88 -41.31
N VAL A 192 -4.23 12.12 -41.38
CA VAL A 192 -5.49 12.42 -42.10
C VAL A 192 -5.13 12.63 -43.58
N SER A 193 -5.52 11.70 -44.43
CA SER A 193 -5.53 11.96 -45.87
C SER A 193 -6.73 12.86 -46.22
N VAL A 194 -6.45 14.01 -46.83
CA VAL A 194 -7.45 14.90 -47.38
C VAL A 194 -7.77 14.46 -48.81
#